data_b8c06b228048960136a7eb83e8913c0c
#
_entry.id   b8c06b228048960136a7eb83e8913c0c
#
_cell.length_a   1.000
_cell.length_b   1.000
_cell.length_c   1.000
_cell.angle_alpha   90.00
_cell.angle_beta   90.00
_cell.angle_gamma   90.00
#
_symmetry.space_group_name_H-M   'P 1'
#
loop_
_entity.id
_entity.type
_entity.pdbx_description
1 polymer ?
#
loop_
_entity_poly.entity_id
_entity_poly.type
_entity_poly.pdbx_seq_one_letter_code
_entity_poly.pdbx_strand_id
1 'polypeptide(L)'
;MTDLAQDLAAHAANFSAHGVERSVRDHLALDLVDGLAAIVGGTRAPGIPELAQVLSAHARPGTAQRFASSERYPAVVAAQLNATAGHALDYDDTLDEGGGMHAGALVHSAALAVADELGGVRGETYVAAVAVGLDIAVRLALAPTRDFGWHRTSAFGIFGVVGAVGRLYGLSQAEFVNAFGIAYSQASGNRQCIADGALSKRLQAGFAARDGITAVQLARAGVTGASRVFEGADGFFPLYQRGEYTREVITSGLGQQLLSRRISLKPYPCGRNLHGLLDATARARRAHEGRDPERIDVFISEKSFERAALGWPEHVVAAQFSIPFAVALSTATGRTSLADFDAPDRVSTDVKALFARVHVQPRRGGPDAEDRIVFRYAGGGDHEEITAGPRLGHPENPVSREHTADKLRDCNAFAGAPLSDERIDSLLSAALGVADLQSTSALTSLLRR
;
A
#
# COMPACT_ATOMS: atom_id res chain seq x y z
N MET A 1 -5.82 -26.57 21.07
CA MET A 1 -5.80 -25.12 20.78
C MET A 1 -6.91 -24.87 19.78
N THR A 2 -7.64 -23.76 19.92
CA THR A 2 -8.60 -23.28 18.92
C THR A 2 -7.83 -22.79 17.70
N ASP A 3 -8.41 -22.92 16.49
CA ASP A 3 -7.81 -22.37 15.26
C ASP A 3 -7.77 -20.84 15.33
N LEU A 4 -6.73 -20.22 14.76
CA LEU A 4 -6.56 -18.78 14.68
C LEU A 4 -7.79 -18.05 14.10
N ALA A 5 -8.58 -18.71 13.24
CA ALA A 5 -9.82 -18.15 12.71
C ALA A 5 -10.82 -17.77 13.82
N GLN A 6 -10.89 -18.56 14.91
CA GLN A 6 -11.77 -18.26 16.04
C GLN A 6 -11.27 -17.04 16.82
N ASP A 7 -9.95 -16.94 17.04
CA ASP A 7 -9.34 -15.84 17.78
C ASP A 7 -9.49 -14.53 17.00
N LEU A 8 -9.20 -14.53 15.69
CA LEU A 8 -9.34 -13.37 14.81
C LEU A 8 -10.81 -12.97 14.59
N ALA A 9 -11.71 -13.95 14.47
CA ALA A 9 -13.15 -13.70 14.36
C ALA A 9 -13.73 -13.05 15.63
N ALA A 10 -13.32 -13.56 16.82
CA ALA A 10 -13.70 -12.97 18.09
C ALA A 10 -13.19 -11.53 18.22
N HIS A 11 -11.92 -11.29 17.83
CA HIS A 11 -11.35 -9.94 17.78
C HIS A 11 -12.16 -9.02 16.88
N ALA A 12 -12.43 -9.43 15.64
CA ALA A 12 -13.17 -8.60 14.67
C ALA A 12 -14.61 -8.32 15.11
N ALA A 13 -15.33 -9.33 15.62
CA ALA A 13 -16.72 -9.19 16.01
C ALA A 13 -16.92 -8.28 17.25
N ASN A 14 -16.00 -8.39 18.22
CA ASN A 14 -16.15 -7.73 19.53
C ASN A 14 -15.39 -6.39 19.64
N PHE A 15 -14.63 -5.99 18.61
CA PHE A 15 -13.84 -4.77 18.67
C PHE A 15 -14.75 -3.53 18.79
N SER A 16 -14.44 -2.67 19.76
CA SER A 16 -15.18 -1.41 19.98
C SER A 16 -14.52 -0.23 19.30
N ALA A 17 -15.32 0.67 18.70
CA ALA A 17 -14.83 1.92 18.15
C ALA A 17 -14.10 2.80 19.19
N HIS A 18 -14.55 2.73 20.47
CA HIS A 18 -13.87 3.40 21.59
C HIS A 18 -12.49 2.83 21.91
N GLY A 19 -12.16 1.61 21.45
CA GLY A 19 -10.85 0.98 21.61
C GLY A 19 -9.78 1.48 20.65
N VAL A 20 -10.12 2.33 19.67
CA VAL A 20 -9.13 2.90 18.75
C VAL A 20 -8.44 4.08 19.43
N GLU A 21 -7.18 3.92 19.82
CA GLU A 21 -6.38 4.98 20.39
C GLU A 21 -6.21 6.17 19.44
N ARG A 22 -6.06 7.38 20.01
CA ARG A 22 -5.89 8.60 19.20
C ARG A 22 -4.72 8.48 18.22
N SER A 23 -3.60 7.93 18.66
CA SER A 23 -2.41 7.73 17.82
C SER A 23 -2.67 6.81 16.63
N VAL A 24 -3.53 5.81 16.79
CA VAL A 24 -3.98 4.92 15.70
C VAL A 24 -4.92 5.69 14.77
N ARG A 25 -5.89 6.44 15.31
CA ARG A 25 -6.80 7.26 14.49
C ARG A 25 -6.06 8.28 13.64
N ASP A 26 -5.09 8.98 14.24
CA ASP A 26 -4.27 9.97 13.52
C ASP A 26 -3.45 9.30 12.39
N HIS A 27 -2.89 8.12 12.64
CA HIS A 27 -2.17 7.35 11.63
C HIS A 27 -3.09 6.87 10.51
N LEU A 28 -4.26 6.31 10.84
CA LEU A 28 -5.23 5.83 9.84
C LEU A 28 -5.83 6.96 9.00
N ALA A 29 -5.92 8.17 9.54
CA ALA A 29 -6.33 9.33 8.76
C ALA A 29 -5.27 9.70 7.70
N LEU A 30 -3.98 9.62 8.04
CA LEU A 30 -2.90 9.81 7.07
C LEU A 30 -2.85 8.66 6.06
N ASP A 31 -3.03 7.42 6.49
CA ASP A 31 -3.08 6.24 5.62
C ASP A 31 -4.26 6.33 4.63
N LEU A 32 -5.41 6.82 5.08
CA LEU A 32 -6.54 7.10 4.20
C LEU A 32 -6.19 8.14 3.13
N VAL A 33 -5.58 9.28 3.50
CA VAL A 33 -5.13 10.30 2.52
C VAL A 33 -4.12 9.70 1.54
N ASP A 34 -3.17 8.90 2.04
CA ASP A 34 -2.17 8.19 1.25
C ASP A 34 -2.80 7.24 0.22
N GLY A 35 -3.74 6.41 0.67
CA GLY A 35 -4.49 5.49 -0.18
C GLY A 35 -5.33 6.22 -1.22
N LEU A 36 -6.05 7.28 -0.83
CA LEU A 36 -6.85 8.09 -1.75
C LEU A 36 -5.97 8.77 -2.81
N ALA A 37 -4.81 9.29 -2.41
CA ALA A 37 -3.83 9.86 -3.34
C ALA A 37 -3.39 8.82 -4.39
N ALA A 38 -2.97 7.63 -3.94
CA ALA A 38 -2.56 6.56 -4.83
C ALA A 38 -3.67 6.11 -5.78
N ILE A 39 -4.93 6.03 -5.28
CA ILE A 39 -6.09 5.66 -6.11
C ILE A 39 -6.37 6.71 -7.18
N VAL A 40 -6.42 8.00 -6.79
CA VAL A 40 -6.71 9.10 -7.72
C VAL A 40 -5.64 9.17 -8.82
N GLY A 41 -4.37 9.16 -8.45
CA GLY A 41 -3.26 9.17 -9.41
C GLY A 41 -3.23 7.93 -10.30
N GLY A 42 -3.57 6.77 -9.74
CA GLY A 42 -3.56 5.49 -10.44
C GLY A 42 -4.64 5.33 -11.51
N THR A 43 -5.65 6.20 -11.56
CA THR A 43 -6.78 6.08 -12.50
C THR A 43 -6.38 6.09 -13.97
N ARG A 44 -5.25 6.71 -14.33
CA ARG A 44 -4.71 6.72 -15.70
C ARG A 44 -3.65 5.64 -15.96
N ALA A 45 -3.24 4.91 -14.93
CA ALA A 45 -2.15 3.95 -15.08
C ALA A 45 -2.53 2.84 -16.07
N PRO A 46 -1.57 2.31 -16.85
CA PRO A 46 -1.81 1.22 -17.79
C PRO A 46 -2.54 0.05 -17.14
N GLY A 47 -3.57 -0.49 -17.81
CA GLY A 47 -4.40 -1.59 -17.32
C GLY A 47 -5.64 -1.13 -16.52
N ILE A 48 -5.71 0.12 -16.04
CA ILE A 48 -6.87 0.62 -15.27
C ILE A 48 -8.04 1.03 -16.19
N PRO A 49 -7.83 1.79 -17.27
CA PRO A 49 -8.90 2.04 -18.25
C PRO A 49 -9.45 0.74 -18.86
N GLU A 50 -8.59 -0.21 -19.19
CA GLU A 50 -8.96 -1.50 -19.75
C GLU A 50 -9.78 -2.33 -18.74
N LEU A 51 -9.36 -2.39 -17.48
CA LEU A 51 -10.12 -3.04 -16.42
C LEU A 51 -11.51 -2.41 -16.26
N ALA A 52 -11.58 -1.07 -16.26
CA ALA A 52 -12.83 -0.36 -16.16
C ALA A 52 -13.78 -0.68 -17.33
N GLN A 53 -13.25 -0.72 -18.56
CA GLN A 53 -14.02 -1.11 -19.75
C GLN A 53 -14.58 -2.54 -19.63
N VAL A 54 -13.76 -3.49 -19.20
CA VAL A 54 -14.19 -4.90 -19.04
C VAL A 54 -15.26 -5.03 -17.97
N LEU A 55 -15.08 -4.39 -16.80
CA LEU A 55 -16.02 -4.51 -15.70
C LEU A 55 -17.32 -3.75 -15.95
N SER A 56 -17.28 -2.57 -16.56
CA SER A 56 -18.48 -1.78 -16.86
C SER A 56 -19.40 -2.47 -17.87
N ALA A 57 -18.86 -3.27 -18.79
CA ALA A 57 -19.66 -4.01 -19.78
C ALA A 57 -20.60 -5.05 -19.14
N HIS A 58 -20.30 -5.51 -17.93
CA HIS A 58 -21.06 -6.56 -17.23
C HIS A 58 -21.64 -6.12 -15.90
N ALA A 59 -21.23 -4.95 -15.38
CA ALA A 59 -21.70 -4.46 -14.10
C ALA A 59 -23.09 -3.81 -14.20
N ARG A 60 -23.92 -4.07 -13.16
CA ARG A 60 -25.15 -3.30 -12.98
C ARG A 60 -24.81 -1.93 -12.35
N PRO A 61 -25.65 -0.90 -12.53
CA PRO A 61 -25.54 0.30 -11.73
C PRO A 61 -25.58 -0.03 -10.23
N GLY A 62 -24.81 0.72 -9.42
CA GLY A 62 -24.73 0.55 -7.97
C GLY A 62 -24.62 1.89 -7.27
N THR A 63 -24.33 1.85 -5.98
CA THR A 63 -24.22 3.05 -5.13
C THR A 63 -22.78 3.41 -4.78
N ALA A 64 -21.85 2.47 -4.89
CA ALA A 64 -20.46 2.68 -4.53
C ALA A 64 -19.70 3.49 -5.59
N GLN A 65 -18.97 4.50 -5.15
CA GLN A 65 -18.24 5.43 -6.02
C GLN A 65 -16.99 4.79 -6.60
N ARG A 66 -16.84 4.82 -7.93
CA ARG A 66 -15.53 4.73 -8.57
C ARG A 66 -14.83 6.08 -8.41
N PHE A 67 -13.66 6.11 -7.77
CA PHE A 67 -13.01 7.37 -7.44
C PHE A 67 -12.48 8.09 -8.69
N ALA A 68 -12.46 9.41 -8.63
CA ALA A 68 -12.14 10.31 -9.74
C ALA A 68 -12.96 10.03 -11.03
N SER A 69 -14.20 9.61 -10.87
CA SER A 69 -15.14 9.30 -11.95
C SER A 69 -16.56 9.72 -11.57
N SER A 70 -17.44 9.86 -12.56
CA SER A 70 -18.88 10.05 -12.33
C SER A 70 -19.63 8.73 -12.11
N GLU A 71 -18.98 7.60 -12.34
CA GLU A 71 -19.58 6.26 -12.35
C GLU A 71 -19.73 5.68 -10.95
N ARG A 72 -20.81 4.94 -10.75
CA ARG A 72 -21.08 4.16 -9.54
C ARG A 72 -21.39 2.71 -9.89
N TYR A 73 -20.91 1.82 -9.07
CA TYR A 73 -21.02 0.38 -9.26
C TYR A 73 -21.49 -0.32 -7.96
N PRO A 74 -21.85 -1.61 -8.01
CA PRO A 74 -21.89 -2.45 -6.82
C PRO A 74 -20.55 -2.41 -6.08
N ALA A 75 -20.58 -2.53 -4.75
CA ALA A 75 -19.38 -2.41 -3.91
C ALA A 75 -18.21 -3.30 -4.38
N VAL A 76 -18.48 -4.54 -4.79
CA VAL A 76 -17.46 -5.48 -5.29
C VAL A 76 -16.70 -4.95 -6.52
N VAL A 77 -17.40 -4.27 -7.43
CA VAL A 77 -16.82 -3.72 -8.67
C VAL A 77 -16.08 -2.42 -8.38
N ALA A 78 -16.70 -1.51 -7.60
CA ALA A 78 -16.05 -0.25 -7.22
C ALA A 78 -14.76 -0.50 -6.43
N ALA A 79 -14.79 -1.41 -5.45
CA ALA A 79 -13.63 -1.80 -4.67
C ALA A 79 -12.51 -2.40 -5.54
N GLN A 80 -12.86 -3.28 -6.48
CA GLN A 80 -11.88 -3.86 -7.41
C GLN A 80 -11.19 -2.78 -8.24
N LEU A 81 -11.95 -1.83 -8.81
CA LEU A 81 -11.41 -0.73 -9.61
C LEU A 81 -10.51 0.19 -8.78
N ASN A 82 -10.99 0.62 -7.62
CA ASN A 82 -10.28 1.54 -6.75
C ASN A 82 -9.00 0.91 -6.17
N ALA A 83 -9.07 -0.33 -5.66
CA ALA A 83 -7.90 -1.01 -5.12
C ALA A 83 -6.84 -1.33 -6.21
N THR A 84 -7.28 -1.66 -7.43
CA THR A 84 -6.35 -1.85 -8.55
C THR A 84 -5.66 -0.54 -8.91
N ALA A 85 -6.38 0.57 -8.96
CA ALA A 85 -5.81 1.89 -9.21
C ALA A 85 -4.83 2.29 -8.09
N GLY A 86 -5.21 2.08 -6.82
CA GLY A 86 -4.37 2.38 -5.67
C GLY A 86 -3.01 1.67 -5.71
N HIS A 87 -2.99 0.41 -6.15
CA HIS A 87 -1.77 -0.39 -6.24
C HIS A 87 -1.00 -0.24 -7.58
N ALA A 88 -1.44 0.66 -8.46
CA ALA A 88 -0.91 0.76 -9.82
C ALA A 88 0.42 1.52 -9.92
N LEU A 89 0.69 2.45 -8.99
CA LEU A 89 1.80 3.39 -9.08
C LEU A 89 2.99 3.04 -8.20
N ASP A 90 2.93 1.93 -7.46
CA ASP A 90 3.93 1.56 -6.44
C ASP A 90 4.16 2.70 -5.41
N TYR A 91 3.11 3.46 -5.14
CA TYR A 91 3.11 4.65 -4.28
C TYR A 91 2.16 4.53 -3.08
N ASP A 92 1.40 3.44 -2.99
CA ASP A 92 0.57 3.06 -1.85
C ASP A 92 1.42 2.67 -0.63
N ASP A 93 0.77 2.63 0.53
CA ASP A 93 1.32 2.18 1.82
C ASP A 93 2.18 0.91 1.71
N THR A 94 2.92 0.58 2.75
CA THR A 94 3.65 -0.70 2.80
C THR A 94 3.91 -1.14 4.23
N LEU A 95 3.93 -2.45 4.47
CA LEU A 95 4.46 -3.04 5.68
C LEU A 95 5.94 -3.35 5.44
N ASP A 96 6.85 -2.54 5.98
CA ASP A 96 8.29 -2.68 5.76
C ASP A 96 8.82 -4.04 6.26
N GLU A 97 8.28 -4.52 7.35
CA GLU A 97 8.55 -5.82 7.92
C GLU A 97 7.72 -6.91 7.21
N GLY A 98 8.16 -8.14 7.33
CA GLY A 98 7.36 -9.25 6.79
C GLY A 98 7.20 -9.29 5.27
N GLY A 99 8.02 -8.58 4.48
CA GLY A 99 8.12 -8.77 3.03
C GLY A 99 7.25 -7.88 2.14
N GLY A 100 6.90 -6.69 2.58
CA GLY A 100 6.32 -5.65 1.74
C GLY A 100 4.87 -5.92 1.34
N MET A 101 3.94 -5.96 2.30
CA MET A 101 2.50 -5.99 2.04
C MET A 101 1.97 -4.56 1.91
N HIS A 102 1.06 -4.33 0.98
CA HIS A 102 0.36 -3.07 0.74
C HIS A 102 -1.13 -3.27 1.05
N ALA A 103 -1.57 -3.00 2.27
CA ALA A 103 -2.93 -3.33 2.69
C ALA A 103 -3.88 -2.13 2.72
N GLY A 104 -3.36 -0.91 2.90
CA GLY A 104 -4.19 0.27 3.06
C GLY A 104 -5.09 0.52 1.86
N ALA A 105 -4.51 0.64 0.66
CA ALA A 105 -5.28 0.94 -0.54
C ALA A 105 -6.44 -0.05 -0.79
N LEU A 106 -6.24 -1.35 -0.56
CA LEU A 106 -7.29 -2.35 -0.79
C LEU A 106 -8.33 -2.37 0.34
N VAL A 107 -7.91 -2.23 1.61
CA VAL A 107 -8.84 -2.22 2.75
C VAL A 107 -9.69 -0.96 2.74
N HIS A 108 -9.10 0.22 2.51
CA HIS A 108 -9.85 1.47 2.36
C HIS A 108 -10.82 1.44 1.18
N SER A 109 -10.39 0.91 0.01
CA SER A 109 -11.25 0.77 -1.17
C SER A 109 -12.47 -0.11 -0.89
N ALA A 110 -12.27 -1.24 -0.23
CA ALA A 110 -13.36 -2.16 0.11
C ALA A 110 -14.29 -1.57 1.17
N ALA A 111 -13.72 -0.96 2.22
CA ALA A 111 -14.51 -0.37 3.31
C ALA A 111 -15.35 0.82 2.84
N LEU A 112 -14.80 1.73 2.01
CA LEU A 112 -15.55 2.86 1.46
C LEU A 112 -16.62 2.42 0.48
N ALA A 113 -16.33 1.42 -0.37
CA ALA A 113 -17.32 0.89 -1.30
C ALA A 113 -18.52 0.25 -0.57
N VAL A 114 -18.26 -0.50 0.49
CA VAL A 114 -19.33 -1.09 1.33
C VAL A 114 -20.04 0.00 2.14
N ALA A 115 -19.32 0.99 2.66
CA ALA A 115 -19.94 2.13 3.34
C ALA A 115 -20.93 2.88 2.42
N ASP A 116 -20.58 3.09 1.15
CA ASP A 116 -21.49 3.68 0.15
C ASP A 116 -22.69 2.79 -0.12
N GLU A 117 -22.53 1.46 -0.18
CA GLU A 117 -23.63 0.50 -0.34
C GLU A 117 -24.60 0.55 0.85
N LEU A 118 -24.09 0.80 2.05
CA LEU A 118 -24.88 0.98 3.28
C LEU A 118 -25.53 2.36 3.40
N GLY A 119 -25.33 3.27 2.43
CA GLY A 119 -25.87 4.64 2.46
C GLY A 119 -25.01 5.62 3.26
N GLY A 120 -23.77 5.25 3.57
CA GLY A 120 -22.82 5.95 4.42
C GLY A 120 -22.83 5.41 5.87
N VAL A 121 -21.67 5.45 6.51
CA VAL A 121 -21.50 5.08 7.92
C VAL A 121 -20.84 6.21 8.68
N ARG A 122 -20.99 6.23 10.02
CA ARG A 122 -20.27 7.20 10.86
C ARG A 122 -18.77 7.01 10.74
N GLY A 123 -18.02 8.11 10.76
CA GLY A 123 -16.57 8.09 10.63
C GLY A 123 -15.88 7.20 11.68
N GLU A 124 -16.33 7.25 12.95
CA GLU A 124 -15.82 6.37 14.00
C GLU A 124 -16.03 4.87 13.71
N THR A 125 -17.17 4.51 13.10
CA THR A 125 -17.47 3.13 12.68
C THR A 125 -16.54 2.69 11.55
N TYR A 126 -16.32 3.57 10.58
CA TYR A 126 -15.39 3.33 9.47
C TYR A 126 -13.95 3.14 9.98
N VAL A 127 -13.47 4.05 10.83
CA VAL A 127 -12.11 3.98 11.39
C VAL A 127 -11.91 2.69 12.19
N ALA A 128 -12.89 2.29 13.01
CA ALA A 128 -12.81 1.03 13.76
C ALA A 128 -12.78 -0.20 12.84
N ALA A 129 -13.56 -0.20 11.77
CA ALA A 129 -13.59 -1.28 10.80
C ALA A 129 -12.24 -1.41 10.07
N VAL A 130 -11.69 -0.29 9.58
CA VAL A 130 -10.38 -0.27 8.92
C VAL A 130 -9.27 -0.66 9.89
N ALA A 131 -9.29 -0.15 11.13
CA ALA A 131 -8.30 -0.49 12.14
C ALA A 131 -8.20 -1.99 12.38
N VAL A 132 -9.33 -2.67 12.51
CA VAL A 132 -9.38 -4.14 12.69
C VAL A 132 -8.94 -4.88 11.43
N GLY A 133 -9.41 -4.43 10.26
CA GLY A 133 -9.02 -5.05 8.99
C GLY A 133 -7.53 -5.01 8.76
N LEU A 134 -6.91 -3.84 8.94
CA LEU A 134 -5.47 -3.68 8.80
C LEU A 134 -4.70 -4.44 9.91
N ASP A 135 -5.20 -4.47 11.15
CA ASP A 135 -4.58 -5.25 12.22
C ASP A 135 -4.52 -6.74 11.87
N ILE A 136 -5.61 -7.32 11.36
CA ILE A 136 -5.66 -8.71 10.91
C ILE A 136 -4.68 -8.95 9.78
N ALA A 137 -4.68 -8.11 8.74
CA ALA A 137 -3.77 -8.26 7.61
C ALA A 137 -2.30 -8.19 8.05
N VAL A 138 -1.95 -7.22 8.88
CA VAL A 138 -0.58 -7.02 9.40
C VAL A 138 -0.13 -8.21 10.23
N ARG A 139 -0.95 -8.69 11.18
CA ARG A 139 -0.63 -9.87 12.02
C ARG A 139 -0.35 -11.10 11.17
N LEU A 140 -1.21 -11.37 10.19
CA LEU A 140 -1.06 -12.52 9.30
C LEU A 140 0.19 -12.38 8.42
N ALA A 141 0.50 -11.18 7.92
CA ALA A 141 1.66 -10.94 7.05
C ALA A 141 3.00 -10.97 7.78
N LEU A 142 3.02 -10.66 9.09
CA LEU A 142 4.23 -10.72 9.92
C LEU A 142 4.57 -12.13 10.40
N ALA A 143 3.61 -13.05 10.41
CA ALA A 143 3.78 -14.38 10.98
C ALA A 143 4.72 -15.32 10.19
N PRO A 144 4.78 -15.31 8.83
CA PRO A 144 5.66 -16.19 8.06
C PRO A 144 7.14 -15.97 8.38
N THR A 145 7.86 -17.05 8.67
CA THR A 145 9.31 -17.03 8.93
C THR A 145 10.15 -17.15 7.65
N ARG A 146 9.51 -17.53 6.54
CA ARG A 146 10.13 -17.63 5.20
C ARG A 146 9.24 -17.04 4.12
N ASP A 147 9.87 -16.71 3.01
CA ASP A 147 9.21 -16.17 1.82
C ASP A 147 9.12 -17.24 0.72
N PHE A 148 7.91 -17.59 0.34
CA PHE A 148 7.60 -18.59 -0.68
C PHE A 148 7.09 -18.02 -2.00
N GLY A 149 7.27 -16.71 -2.24
CA GLY A 149 6.94 -16.09 -3.53
C GLY A 149 5.50 -15.62 -3.67
N TRP A 150 4.68 -15.71 -2.61
CA TRP A 150 3.35 -15.15 -2.62
C TRP A 150 3.40 -13.61 -2.66
N HIS A 151 2.49 -13.00 -3.40
CA HIS A 151 2.26 -11.55 -3.32
C HIS A 151 1.43 -11.27 -2.07
N ARG A 152 2.11 -10.83 -1.01
CA ARG A 152 1.50 -10.71 0.33
C ARG A 152 0.30 -9.75 0.36
N THR A 153 0.33 -8.69 -0.43
CA THR A 153 -0.79 -7.74 -0.59
C THR A 153 -2.11 -8.47 -0.87
N SER A 154 -2.11 -9.40 -1.79
CA SER A 154 -3.32 -10.14 -2.16
C SER A 154 -3.58 -11.32 -1.22
N ALA A 155 -2.56 -12.18 -1.01
CA ALA A 155 -2.73 -13.42 -0.27
C ALA A 155 -3.12 -13.22 1.21
N PHE A 156 -2.64 -12.15 1.85
CA PHE A 156 -2.97 -11.82 3.24
C PHE A 156 -3.98 -10.68 3.35
N GLY A 157 -3.93 -9.70 2.44
CA GLY A 157 -4.81 -8.54 2.48
C GLY A 157 -6.29 -8.87 2.32
N ILE A 158 -6.64 -9.98 1.64
CA ILE A 158 -8.02 -10.46 1.54
C ILE A 158 -8.66 -10.68 2.92
N PHE A 159 -7.91 -11.20 3.90
CA PHE A 159 -8.39 -11.39 5.27
C PHE A 159 -8.59 -10.06 6.00
N GLY A 160 -7.76 -9.04 5.68
CA GLY A 160 -7.96 -7.69 6.16
C GLY A 160 -9.25 -7.06 5.62
N VAL A 161 -9.54 -7.28 4.33
CA VAL A 161 -10.82 -6.87 3.73
C VAL A 161 -11.99 -7.55 4.45
N VAL A 162 -11.92 -8.85 4.70
CA VAL A 162 -12.96 -9.57 5.48
C VAL A 162 -13.13 -8.94 6.86
N GLY A 163 -12.04 -8.61 7.56
CA GLY A 163 -12.08 -7.95 8.86
C GLY A 163 -12.81 -6.61 8.83
N ALA A 164 -12.44 -5.73 7.90
CA ALA A 164 -13.03 -4.41 7.76
C ALA A 164 -14.50 -4.46 7.31
N VAL A 165 -14.76 -5.17 6.22
CA VAL A 165 -16.10 -5.26 5.61
C VAL A 165 -17.08 -6.03 6.49
N GLY A 166 -16.63 -7.14 7.08
CA GLY A 166 -17.44 -7.91 8.03
C GLY A 166 -17.85 -7.06 9.24
N ARG A 167 -16.95 -6.19 9.71
CA ARG A 167 -17.24 -5.25 10.79
C ARG A 167 -18.29 -4.23 10.39
N LEU A 168 -18.22 -3.68 9.18
CA LEU A 168 -19.23 -2.73 8.67
C LEU A 168 -20.62 -3.37 8.53
N TYR A 169 -20.67 -4.63 8.12
CA TYR A 169 -21.92 -5.38 8.04
C TYR A 169 -22.40 -5.95 9.39
N GLY A 170 -21.60 -5.86 10.46
CA GLY A 170 -21.94 -6.34 11.78
C GLY A 170 -21.97 -7.88 11.90
N LEU A 171 -21.03 -8.58 11.26
CA LEU A 171 -20.94 -10.05 11.32
C LEU A 171 -20.78 -10.52 12.78
N SER A 172 -21.48 -11.61 13.11
CA SER A 172 -21.18 -12.41 14.30
C SER A 172 -19.85 -13.14 14.19
N GLN A 173 -19.28 -13.61 15.29
CA GLN A 173 -18.06 -14.41 15.29
C GLN A 173 -18.15 -15.64 14.36
N ALA A 174 -19.28 -16.34 14.36
CA ALA A 174 -19.49 -17.51 13.50
C ALA A 174 -19.50 -17.15 12.01
N GLU A 175 -20.13 -16.02 11.65
CA GLU A 175 -20.12 -15.52 10.28
C GLU A 175 -18.73 -15.06 9.85
N PHE A 176 -17.93 -14.45 10.74
CA PHE A 176 -16.53 -14.14 10.45
C PHE A 176 -15.70 -15.37 10.14
N VAL A 177 -15.85 -16.48 10.93
CA VAL A 177 -15.16 -17.74 10.65
C VAL A 177 -15.52 -18.26 9.25
N ASN A 178 -16.81 -18.25 8.91
CA ASN A 178 -17.25 -18.62 7.56
C ASN A 178 -16.67 -17.71 6.48
N ALA A 179 -16.67 -16.38 6.69
CA ALA A 179 -16.14 -15.42 5.76
C ALA A 179 -14.62 -15.61 5.54
N PHE A 180 -13.84 -15.87 6.59
CA PHE A 180 -12.42 -16.23 6.48
C PHE A 180 -12.23 -17.53 5.69
N GLY A 181 -13.06 -18.55 5.93
CA GLY A 181 -12.98 -19.81 5.20
C GLY A 181 -13.31 -19.68 3.71
N ILE A 182 -14.29 -18.84 3.37
CA ILE A 182 -14.65 -18.53 1.98
C ILE A 182 -13.54 -17.70 1.33
N ALA A 183 -13.01 -16.69 2.03
CA ALA A 183 -11.90 -15.86 1.55
C ALA A 183 -10.63 -16.69 1.29
N TYR A 184 -10.35 -17.67 2.16
CA TYR A 184 -9.24 -18.59 1.97
C TYR A 184 -9.33 -19.35 0.62
N SER A 185 -10.52 -19.78 0.22
CA SER A 185 -10.72 -20.45 -1.07
C SER A 185 -10.44 -19.56 -2.28
N GLN A 186 -10.29 -18.24 -2.08
CA GLN A 186 -10.01 -17.23 -3.09
C GLN A 186 -8.65 -16.55 -2.88
N ALA A 187 -7.97 -16.79 -1.75
CA ALA A 187 -6.68 -16.21 -1.45
C ALA A 187 -5.66 -16.61 -2.52
N SER A 188 -5.05 -15.61 -3.16
CA SER A 188 -4.18 -15.83 -4.31
C SER A 188 -3.16 -14.72 -4.45
N GLY A 189 -2.35 -14.80 -5.50
CA GLY A 189 -1.38 -13.78 -5.83
C GLY A 189 0.05 -14.31 -5.77
N ASN A 190 0.83 -13.92 -6.76
CA ASN A 190 2.22 -14.36 -6.91
C ASN A 190 3.10 -13.20 -7.39
N ARG A 191 4.42 -13.35 -7.24
CA ARG A 191 5.38 -12.33 -7.63
C ARG A 191 6.03 -12.56 -9.00
N GLN A 192 5.63 -13.59 -9.75
CA GLN A 192 6.14 -13.80 -11.12
C GLN A 192 5.84 -12.58 -11.99
N CYS A 193 4.65 -11.99 -11.84
CA CYS A 193 4.28 -10.76 -12.53
C CYS A 193 5.23 -9.58 -12.29
N ILE A 194 5.88 -9.52 -11.12
CA ILE A 194 6.87 -8.48 -10.78
C ILE A 194 8.14 -8.74 -11.57
N ALA A 195 8.61 -9.98 -11.59
CA ALA A 195 9.79 -10.38 -12.33
C ALA A 195 9.65 -10.15 -13.84
N ASP A 196 8.44 -10.36 -14.37
CA ASP A 196 8.13 -10.22 -15.80
C ASP A 196 7.71 -8.77 -16.19
N GLY A 197 7.63 -7.84 -15.22
CA GLY A 197 7.14 -6.48 -15.47
C GLY A 197 5.67 -6.41 -15.90
N ALA A 198 4.87 -7.44 -15.55
CA ALA A 198 3.50 -7.56 -16.01
C ALA A 198 2.52 -6.69 -15.21
N LEU A 199 1.51 -6.12 -15.88
CA LEU A 199 0.48 -5.29 -15.26
C LEU A 199 -0.41 -6.06 -14.27
N SER A 200 -0.40 -7.39 -14.30
CA SER A 200 -1.19 -8.23 -13.40
C SER A 200 -0.83 -8.07 -11.93
N LYS A 201 0.36 -7.52 -11.57
CA LYS A 201 0.70 -7.15 -10.18
C LYS A 201 -0.43 -6.34 -9.55
N ARG A 202 -0.84 -5.25 -10.18
CA ARG A 202 -1.84 -4.31 -9.64
C ARG A 202 -3.24 -4.89 -9.56
N LEU A 203 -3.59 -5.79 -10.47
CA LEU A 203 -4.90 -6.46 -10.47
C LEU A 203 -5.11 -7.32 -9.23
N GLN A 204 -4.03 -7.88 -8.65
CA GLN A 204 -4.13 -8.78 -7.50
C GLN A 204 -4.69 -8.08 -6.26
N ALA A 205 -4.38 -6.80 -6.03
CA ALA A 205 -4.99 -6.01 -4.95
C ALA A 205 -6.51 -5.83 -5.17
N GLY A 206 -6.91 -5.54 -6.42
CA GLY A 206 -8.34 -5.44 -6.78
C GLY A 206 -9.08 -6.77 -6.63
N PHE A 207 -8.46 -7.88 -7.02
CA PHE A 207 -9.05 -9.21 -6.81
C PHE A 207 -9.27 -9.49 -5.32
N ALA A 208 -8.28 -9.22 -4.46
CA ALA A 208 -8.42 -9.41 -3.03
C ALA A 208 -9.51 -8.53 -2.41
N ALA A 209 -9.66 -7.27 -2.85
CA ALA A 209 -10.72 -6.38 -2.40
C ALA A 209 -12.11 -6.91 -2.79
N ARG A 210 -12.31 -7.30 -4.07
CA ARG A 210 -13.54 -7.91 -4.58
C ARG A 210 -13.88 -9.19 -3.82
N ASP A 211 -12.92 -10.09 -3.70
CA ASP A 211 -13.13 -11.45 -3.20
C ASP A 211 -13.36 -11.46 -1.69
N GLY A 212 -12.71 -10.54 -0.95
CA GLY A 212 -13.00 -10.34 0.46
C GLY A 212 -14.41 -9.82 0.73
N ILE A 213 -14.91 -8.85 -0.06
CA ILE A 213 -16.32 -8.40 0.01
C ILE A 213 -17.27 -9.56 -0.31
N THR A 214 -16.99 -10.30 -1.39
CA THR A 214 -17.80 -11.44 -1.81
C THR A 214 -17.86 -12.52 -0.72
N ALA A 215 -16.73 -12.81 -0.07
CA ALA A 215 -16.68 -13.78 1.04
C ALA A 215 -17.58 -13.36 2.20
N VAL A 216 -17.57 -12.09 2.58
CA VAL A 216 -18.44 -11.55 3.64
C VAL A 216 -19.91 -11.64 3.24
N GLN A 217 -20.26 -11.25 2.01
CA GLN A 217 -21.66 -11.29 1.53
C GLN A 217 -22.19 -12.73 1.49
N LEU A 218 -21.38 -13.69 1.06
CA LEU A 218 -21.73 -15.13 1.06
C LEU A 218 -21.93 -15.66 2.47
N ALA A 219 -21.04 -15.34 3.42
CA ALA A 219 -21.19 -15.76 4.80
C ALA A 219 -22.47 -15.21 5.44
N ARG A 220 -22.82 -13.94 5.19
CA ARG A 220 -24.09 -13.33 5.62
C ARG A 220 -25.31 -14.01 5.00
N ALA A 221 -25.18 -14.52 3.78
CA ALA A 221 -26.24 -15.29 3.12
C ALA A 221 -26.35 -16.74 3.64
N GLY A 222 -25.52 -17.14 4.59
CA GLY A 222 -25.56 -18.47 5.20
C GLY A 222 -24.66 -19.50 4.52
N VAL A 223 -23.79 -19.10 3.57
CA VAL A 223 -22.79 -20.00 2.99
C VAL A 223 -21.69 -20.26 4.02
N THR A 224 -21.38 -21.54 4.25
CA THR A 224 -20.34 -21.94 5.20
C THR A 224 -18.96 -22.00 4.51
N GLY A 225 -17.92 -21.56 5.24
CA GLY A 225 -16.51 -21.72 4.88
C GLY A 225 -15.81 -22.76 5.77
N ALA A 226 -14.57 -23.08 5.42
CA ALA A 226 -13.74 -23.92 6.27
C ALA A 226 -13.57 -23.28 7.65
N SER A 227 -13.76 -24.04 8.73
CA SER A 227 -13.63 -23.53 10.11
C SER A 227 -12.20 -23.50 10.64
N ARG A 228 -11.32 -24.37 10.09
CA ARG A 228 -9.89 -24.44 10.42
C ARG A 228 -9.04 -23.79 9.33
N VAL A 229 -9.35 -22.51 9.08
CA VAL A 229 -8.83 -21.75 7.95
C VAL A 229 -7.31 -21.66 7.94
N PHE A 230 -6.71 -21.37 9.10
CA PHE A 230 -5.29 -21.01 9.15
C PHE A 230 -4.41 -22.21 9.55
N GLU A 231 -4.88 -23.09 10.42
CA GLU A 231 -4.08 -24.14 11.05
C GLU A 231 -4.58 -25.56 10.77
N GLY A 232 -5.62 -25.72 9.96
CA GLY A 232 -6.07 -27.04 9.50
C GLY A 232 -4.98 -27.74 8.68
N ALA A 233 -5.02 -29.05 8.51
CA ALA A 233 -4.03 -29.81 7.73
C ALA A 233 -3.86 -29.25 6.30
N ASP A 234 -4.97 -28.81 5.71
CA ASP A 234 -5.02 -28.13 4.41
C ASP A 234 -5.33 -26.63 4.58
N GLY A 235 -4.95 -26.03 5.71
CA GLY A 235 -5.17 -24.63 6.03
C GLY A 235 -4.14 -23.71 5.36
N PHE A 236 -4.36 -22.40 5.52
CA PHE A 236 -3.55 -21.38 4.85
C PHE A 236 -2.05 -21.49 5.18
N PHE A 237 -1.68 -21.59 6.47
CA PHE A 237 -0.26 -21.67 6.82
C PHE A 237 0.39 -23.00 6.41
N PRO A 238 -0.21 -24.18 6.59
CA PRO A 238 0.34 -25.43 6.06
C PRO A 238 0.54 -25.40 4.54
N LEU A 239 -0.44 -24.94 3.75
CA LEU A 239 -0.35 -24.96 2.29
C LEU A 239 0.50 -23.82 1.75
N TYR A 240 0.23 -22.58 2.16
CA TYR A 240 0.87 -21.39 1.56
C TYR A 240 2.24 -21.09 2.17
N GLN A 241 2.46 -21.50 3.44
CA GLN A 241 3.68 -21.22 4.18
C GLN A 241 4.44 -22.49 4.61
N ARG A 242 3.99 -23.67 4.15
CA ARG A 242 4.59 -24.97 4.49
C ARG A 242 4.72 -25.20 6.00
N GLY A 243 3.85 -24.59 6.79
CA GLY A 243 3.89 -24.61 8.25
C GLY A 243 4.95 -23.69 8.88
N GLU A 244 5.69 -22.91 8.07
CA GLU A 244 6.75 -22.02 8.56
C GLU A 244 6.19 -20.64 8.94
N TYR A 245 5.62 -20.53 10.12
CA TYR A 245 5.08 -19.31 10.69
C TYR A 245 5.18 -19.30 12.22
N THR A 246 5.06 -18.14 12.84
CA THR A 246 5.06 -17.95 14.29
C THR A 246 3.66 -17.51 14.73
N ARG A 247 2.94 -18.43 15.39
CA ARG A 247 1.55 -18.22 15.88
C ARG A 247 1.45 -17.02 16.83
N GLU A 248 2.43 -16.90 17.72
CA GLU A 248 2.50 -15.87 18.76
C GLU A 248 2.51 -14.46 18.17
N VAL A 249 3.07 -14.26 16.98
CA VAL A 249 3.04 -12.97 16.26
C VAL A 249 1.60 -12.53 15.97
N ILE A 250 0.72 -13.48 15.70
CA ILE A 250 -0.70 -13.21 15.42
C ILE A 250 -1.47 -12.95 16.71
N THR A 251 -1.22 -13.75 17.75
CA THR A 251 -2.06 -13.77 18.95
C THR A 251 -1.61 -12.81 20.04
N SER A 252 -0.33 -12.42 20.08
CA SER A 252 0.20 -11.50 21.11
C SER A 252 -0.50 -10.15 21.05
N GLY A 253 -1.06 -9.72 22.18
CA GLY A 253 -1.76 -8.44 22.30
C GLY A 253 -3.02 -8.32 21.43
N LEU A 254 -3.55 -9.43 20.90
CA LEU A 254 -4.78 -9.41 20.09
C LEU A 254 -5.94 -8.85 20.92
N GLY A 255 -6.64 -7.85 20.38
CA GLY A 255 -7.70 -7.12 21.06
C GLY A 255 -7.24 -6.07 22.08
N GLN A 256 -5.94 -5.98 22.38
CA GLN A 256 -5.35 -5.00 23.30
C GLN A 256 -4.47 -3.98 22.56
N GLN A 257 -3.74 -4.41 21.54
CA GLN A 257 -2.85 -3.58 20.74
C GLN A 257 -3.16 -3.77 19.25
N LEU A 258 -3.37 -2.67 18.54
CA LEU A 258 -3.55 -2.67 17.09
C LEU A 258 -2.19 -2.54 16.37
N LEU A 259 -1.88 -3.49 15.50
CA LEU A 259 -0.68 -3.45 14.67
C LEU A 259 -0.89 -2.67 13.36
N SER A 260 -2.09 -2.16 13.09
CA SER A 260 -2.37 -1.30 11.92
C SER A 260 -1.44 -0.08 11.84
N ARG A 261 -0.92 0.41 12.98
CA ARG A 261 0.10 1.47 13.02
C ARG A 261 1.47 1.09 12.45
N ARG A 262 1.74 -0.20 12.21
CA ARG A 262 3.03 -0.64 11.63
C ARG A 262 3.13 -0.41 10.13
N ILE A 263 2.05 0.01 9.51
CA ILE A 263 2.03 0.37 8.09
C ILE A 263 2.83 1.65 7.88
N SER A 264 3.74 1.60 6.91
CA SER A 264 4.54 2.75 6.45
C SER A 264 3.87 3.43 5.29
N LEU A 265 3.92 4.76 5.24
CA LEU A 265 3.43 5.57 4.12
C LEU A 265 4.60 5.90 3.18
N LYS A 266 4.44 5.67 1.89
CA LYS A 266 5.53 5.91 0.92
C LYS A 266 5.64 7.39 0.57
N PRO A 267 6.79 8.05 0.83
CA PRO A 267 7.05 9.41 0.37
C PRO A 267 7.46 9.51 -1.10
N TYR A 268 7.86 8.40 -1.74
CA TYR A 268 8.36 8.38 -3.11
C TYR A 268 7.64 7.33 -3.95
N PRO A 269 7.33 7.59 -5.25
CA PRO A 269 6.60 6.68 -6.14
C PRO A 269 7.51 5.61 -6.75
N CYS A 270 8.19 4.84 -5.91
CA CYS A 270 9.14 3.82 -6.33
C CYS A 270 9.24 2.66 -5.34
N GLY A 271 10.06 1.67 -5.65
CA GLY A 271 10.33 0.53 -4.78
C GLY A 271 10.83 0.96 -3.40
N ARG A 272 10.24 0.40 -2.34
CA ARG A 272 10.56 0.80 -0.95
C ARG A 272 12.05 0.65 -0.59
N ASN A 273 12.76 -0.26 -1.25
CA ASN A 273 14.20 -0.45 -1.08
C ASN A 273 15.03 0.77 -1.52
N LEU A 274 14.50 1.66 -2.38
CA LEU A 274 15.20 2.86 -2.84
C LEU A 274 15.04 4.03 -1.85
N HIS A 275 14.02 4.01 -0.98
CA HIS A 275 13.66 5.18 -0.16
C HIS A 275 14.78 5.65 0.75
N GLY A 276 15.52 4.73 1.40
CA GLY A 276 16.67 5.11 2.23
C GLY A 276 17.76 5.86 1.45
N LEU A 277 18.02 5.43 0.20
CA LEU A 277 18.97 6.12 -0.68
C LEU A 277 18.46 7.49 -1.11
N LEU A 278 17.15 7.65 -1.34
CA LEU A 278 16.54 8.94 -1.67
C LEU A 278 16.55 9.89 -0.48
N ASP A 279 16.28 9.40 0.74
CA ASP A 279 16.43 10.17 1.97
C ASP A 279 17.87 10.67 2.16
N ALA A 280 18.86 9.80 1.95
CA ALA A 280 20.28 10.12 1.99
C ALA A 280 20.66 11.15 0.91
N THR A 281 20.18 10.96 -0.31
CA THR A 281 20.39 11.93 -1.41
C THR A 281 19.82 13.31 -1.08
N ALA A 282 18.62 13.35 -0.49
CA ALA A 282 18.01 14.61 -0.08
C ALA A 282 18.81 15.33 1.03
N ARG A 283 19.41 14.58 1.98
CA ARG A 283 20.30 15.14 3.00
C ARG A 283 21.58 15.70 2.39
N ALA A 284 22.26 14.92 1.54
CA ALA A 284 23.48 15.34 0.85
C ALA A 284 23.26 16.61 0.00
N ARG A 285 22.14 16.65 -0.75
CA ARG A 285 21.78 17.82 -1.57
C ARG A 285 21.61 19.09 -0.72
N ARG A 286 20.96 18.98 0.43
CA ARG A 286 20.81 20.11 1.37
C ARG A 286 22.17 20.55 1.93
N ALA A 287 23.02 19.63 2.32
CA ALA A 287 24.34 19.91 2.87
C ALA A 287 25.26 20.61 1.88
N HIS A 288 25.08 20.38 0.60
CA HIS A 288 25.91 20.96 -0.47
C HIS A 288 25.19 21.97 -1.35
N GLU A 289 24.09 22.58 -0.86
CA GLU A 289 23.34 23.65 -1.51
C GLU A 289 22.95 23.33 -2.98
N GLY A 290 22.70 22.06 -3.25
CA GLY A 290 22.32 21.58 -4.58
C GLY A 290 23.46 21.50 -5.60
N ARG A 291 24.73 21.57 -5.19
CA ARG A 291 25.87 21.33 -6.09
C ARG A 291 25.84 19.90 -6.65
N ASP A 292 26.18 19.77 -7.92
CA ASP A 292 26.25 18.48 -8.58
C ASP A 292 27.56 17.74 -8.23
N PRO A 293 27.48 16.48 -7.80
CA PRO A 293 28.68 15.65 -7.60
C PRO A 293 29.27 15.22 -8.95
N GLU A 294 30.60 15.04 -8.98
CA GLU A 294 31.31 14.46 -10.14
C GLU A 294 31.09 12.93 -10.22
N ARG A 295 30.84 12.29 -9.06
CA ARG A 295 30.62 10.86 -8.96
C ARG A 295 29.74 10.54 -7.74
N ILE A 296 28.90 9.54 -7.87
CA ILE A 296 28.05 9.00 -6.79
C ILE A 296 28.29 7.50 -6.72
N ASP A 297 28.84 7.01 -5.60
CA ASP A 297 29.04 5.59 -5.36
C ASP A 297 27.97 5.07 -4.38
N VAL A 298 27.19 4.07 -4.81
CA VAL A 298 26.11 3.46 -4.03
C VAL A 298 26.49 2.03 -3.69
N PHE A 299 26.51 1.69 -2.41
CA PHE A 299 26.84 0.37 -1.89
C PHE A 299 25.60 -0.27 -1.25
N ILE A 300 25.12 -1.37 -1.82
CA ILE A 300 23.90 -2.08 -1.38
C ILE A 300 24.20 -3.56 -1.13
N SER A 301 23.28 -4.26 -0.47
CA SER A 301 23.44 -5.70 -0.26
C SER A 301 23.56 -6.47 -1.57
N GLU A 302 24.30 -7.58 -1.58
CA GLU A 302 24.44 -8.46 -2.77
C GLU A 302 23.07 -8.85 -3.34
N LYS A 303 22.14 -9.25 -2.47
CA LYS A 303 20.76 -9.60 -2.86
C LYS A 303 20.01 -8.44 -3.55
N SER A 304 20.21 -7.21 -3.08
CA SER A 304 19.63 -6.02 -3.72
C SER A 304 20.32 -5.71 -5.04
N PHE A 305 21.64 -5.88 -5.10
CA PHE A 305 22.43 -5.66 -6.31
C PHE A 305 22.07 -6.62 -7.44
N GLU A 306 21.92 -7.90 -7.14
CA GLU A 306 21.50 -8.93 -8.12
C GLU A 306 20.12 -8.63 -8.75
N ARG A 307 19.28 -7.88 -8.05
CA ARG A 307 17.92 -7.51 -8.49
C ARG A 307 17.81 -6.08 -8.98
N ALA A 308 18.88 -5.30 -8.88
CA ALA A 308 18.87 -3.90 -9.26
C ALA A 308 18.86 -3.75 -10.78
N ALA A 309 17.90 -2.95 -11.29
CA ALA A 309 17.97 -2.45 -12.65
C ALA A 309 19.04 -1.35 -12.71
N LEU A 310 20.15 -1.61 -13.43
CA LEU A 310 21.31 -0.71 -13.52
C LEU A 310 21.35 0.09 -14.81
N GLY A 311 20.59 -0.32 -15.83
CA GLY A 311 20.48 0.39 -17.11
C GLY A 311 19.53 1.60 -17.03
N TRP A 312 19.58 2.45 -18.08
CA TRP A 312 18.58 3.48 -18.26
C TRP A 312 17.19 2.86 -18.40
N PRO A 313 16.18 3.32 -17.64
CA PRO A 313 14.85 2.72 -17.69
C PRO A 313 14.13 3.05 -19.00
N GLU A 314 13.53 2.04 -19.62
CA GLU A 314 12.75 2.19 -20.87
C GLU A 314 11.26 2.42 -20.62
N HIS A 315 10.78 2.15 -19.40
CA HIS A 315 9.37 2.30 -19.02
C HIS A 315 9.22 2.54 -17.51
N VAL A 316 8.03 2.98 -17.09
CA VAL A 316 7.71 3.38 -15.71
C VAL A 316 8.12 2.33 -14.66
N VAL A 317 7.81 1.05 -14.88
CA VAL A 317 8.14 0.00 -13.90
C VAL A 317 9.66 -0.13 -13.75
N ALA A 318 10.41 -0.10 -14.84
CA ALA A 318 11.88 -0.13 -14.78
C ALA A 318 12.43 1.11 -14.05
N ALA A 319 11.86 2.28 -14.26
CA ALA A 319 12.23 3.52 -13.59
C ALA A 319 12.02 3.43 -12.07
N GLN A 320 10.86 2.90 -11.64
CA GLN A 320 10.48 2.76 -10.23
C GLN A 320 11.40 1.81 -9.44
N PHE A 321 12.15 0.95 -10.11
CA PHE A 321 13.10 0.02 -9.49
C PHE A 321 14.57 0.28 -9.85
N SER A 322 14.85 1.35 -10.63
CA SER A 322 16.22 1.72 -11.01
C SER A 322 16.87 2.62 -9.96
N ILE A 323 17.83 2.08 -9.21
CA ILE A 323 18.61 2.85 -8.22
C ILE A 323 19.36 4.01 -8.89
N PRO A 324 20.13 3.81 -10.00
CA PRO A 324 20.86 4.91 -10.62
C PRO A 324 19.93 6.03 -11.10
N PHE A 325 18.78 5.68 -11.66
CA PHE A 325 17.81 6.65 -12.16
C PHE A 325 17.20 7.47 -11.01
N ALA A 326 16.72 6.82 -9.96
CA ALA A 326 16.08 7.48 -8.82
C ALA A 326 17.06 8.40 -8.08
N VAL A 327 18.31 7.96 -7.87
CA VAL A 327 19.37 8.78 -7.25
C VAL A 327 19.73 9.98 -8.13
N ALA A 328 19.92 9.78 -9.45
CA ALA A 328 20.22 10.87 -10.39
C ALA A 328 19.08 11.90 -10.44
N LEU A 329 17.83 11.42 -10.50
CA LEU A 329 16.64 12.27 -10.51
C LEU A 329 16.56 13.13 -9.23
N SER A 330 16.69 12.49 -8.06
CA SER A 330 16.66 13.18 -6.78
C SER A 330 17.82 14.17 -6.62
N THR A 331 19.02 13.82 -7.11
CA THR A 331 20.18 14.71 -7.08
C THR A 331 19.96 15.95 -7.95
N ALA A 332 19.48 15.79 -9.18
CA ALA A 332 19.28 16.89 -10.12
C ALA A 332 18.14 17.83 -9.68
N THR A 333 17.00 17.25 -9.31
CA THR A 333 15.75 18.01 -9.15
C THR A 333 15.43 18.36 -7.70
N GLY A 334 16.00 17.63 -6.74
CA GLY A 334 15.64 17.74 -5.33
C GLY A 334 14.27 17.15 -4.99
N ARG A 335 13.60 16.52 -5.94
CA ARG A 335 12.29 15.90 -5.81
C ARG A 335 12.20 14.62 -6.62
N THR A 336 11.13 13.85 -6.39
CA THR A 336 10.80 12.65 -7.15
C THR A 336 9.28 12.61 -7.32
N SER A 337 8.77 13.11 -8.45
CA SER A 337 7.34 13.12 -8.75
C SER A 337 6.91 11.90 -9.57
N LEU A 338 5.62 11.62 -9.59
CA LEU A 338 5.05 10.58 -10.46
C LEU A 338 5.36 10.84 -11.95
N ALA A 339 5.29 12.10 -12.39
CA ALA A 339 5.53 12.47 -13.77
C ALA A 339 6.96 12.14 -14.22
N ASP A 340 7.93 12.29 -13.33
CA ASP A 340 9.34 11.99 -13.62
C ASP A 340 9.57 10.47 -13.81
N PHE A 341 8.86 9.62 -13.07
CA PHE A 341 8.94 8.18 -13.23
C PHE A 341 8.11 7.64 -14.41
N ASP A 342 7.00 8.31 -14.74
CA ASP A 342 6.11 7.88 -15.85
C ASP A 342 6.77 8.03 -17.23
N ALA A 343 7.63 9.04 -17.38
CA ALA A 343 8.27 9.36 -18.65
C ALA A 343 9.78 9.57 -18.50
N PRO A 344 10.55 8.51 -18.23
CA PRO A 344 12.00 8.61 -17.98
C PRO A 344 12.79 9.15 -19.18
N ASP A 345 12.27 9.06 -20.39
CA ASP A 345 12.84 9.64 -21.60
C ASP A 345 12.71 11.16 -21.66
N ARG A 346 11.75 11.75 -20.95
CA ARG A 346 11.43 13.20 -20.94
C ARG A 346 12.11 13.97 -19.82
N VAL A 347 12.84 13.30 -18.93
CA VAL A 347 13.62 13.98 -17.89
C VAL A 347 14.74 14.83 -18.50
N SER A 348 15.20 15.81 -17.73
CA SER A 348 16.21 16.76 -18.20
C SER A 348 17.55 16.10 -18.57
N THR A 349 18.35 16.80 -19.38
CA THR A 349 19.72 16.38 -19.73
C THR A 349 20.61 16.24 -18.50
N ASP A 350 20.35 17.03 -17.43
CA ASP A 350 21.09 16.98 -16.18
C ASP A 350 20.90 15.64 -15.46
N VAL A 351 19.65 15.12 -15.44
CA VAL A 351 19.36 13.77 -14.88
C VAL A 351 20.13 12.71 -15.66
N LYS A 352 20.17 12.81 -17.00
CA LYS A 352 20.92 11.86 -17.85
C LYS A 352 22.42 11.94 -17.60
N ALA A 353 22.95 13.15 -17.43
CA ALA A 353 24.37 13.36 -17.10
C ALA A 353 24.73 12.82 -15.73
N LEU A 354 23.87 13.02 -14.72
CA LEU A 354 24.08 12.48 -13.37
C LEU A 354 23.90 10.97 -13.33
N PHE A 355 22.95 10.40 -14.08
CA PHE A 355 22.80 8.94 -14.18
C PHE A 355 24.11 8.26 -14.57
N ALA A 356 24.86 8.81 -15.53
CA ALA A 356 26.16 8.27 -15.94
C ALA A 356 27.24 8.33 -14.83
N ARG A 357 27.03 9.15 -13.79
CA ARG A 357 27.93 9.31 -12.65
C ARG A 357 27.58 8.43 -11.45
N VAL A 358 26.43 7.72 -11.48
CA VAL A 358 25.99 6.83 -10.39
C VAL A 358 26.56 5.44 -10.62
N HIS A 359 27.35 4.96 -9.65
CA HIS A 359 27.97 3.66 -9.68
C HIS A 359 27.44 2.81 -8.54
N VAL A 360 26.62 1.81 -8.86
CA VAL A 360 26.05 0.87 -7.86
C VAL A 360 26.96 -0.34 -7.74
N GLN A 361 27.27 -0.73 -6.52
CA GLN A 361 28.19 -1.83 -6.22
C GLN A 361 27.63 -2.69 -5.07
N PRO A 362 27.92 -4.00 -5.07
CA PRO A 362 27.64 -4.82 -3.91
C PRO A 362 28.58 -4.41 -2.76
N ARG A 363 28.00 -4.27 -1.56
CA ARG A 363 28.79 -3.99 -0.36
C ARG A 363 29.33 -5.27 0.26
N ARG A 364 30.50 -5.19 0.85
CA ARG A 364 31.05 -6.24 1.71
C ARG A 364 30.47 -6.09 3.12
N GLY A 365 29.99 -7.19 3.72
CA GLY A 365 29.44 -7.21 5.07
C GLY A 365 28.18 -8.07 5.17
N GLY A 366 27.71 -8.34 6.40
CA GLY A 366 26.57 -9.19 6.67
C GLY A 366 25.23 -8.61 6.18
N PRO A 367 24.14 -9.41 6.24
CA PRO A 367 22.82 -9.01 5.76
C PRO A 367 22.23 -7.78 6.46
N ASP A 368 22.64 -7.53 7.70
CA ASP A 368 22.14 -6.40 8.52
C ASP A 368 22.95 -5.11 8.34
N ALA A 369 23.98 -5.09 7.47
CA ALA A 369 24.70 -3.86 7.23
C ALA A 369 23.85 -2.88 6.40
N GLU A 370 23.97 -1.63 6.73
CA GLU A 370 23.21 -0.54 6.13
C GLU A 370 23.72 -0.20 4.73
N ASP A 371 22.84 0.22 3.82
CA ASP A 371 23.24 0.71 2.53
C ASP A 371 23.97 2.06 2.71
N ARG A 372 24.91 2.37 1.80
CA ARG A 372 25.75 3.55 1.87
C ARG A 372 25.79 4.26 0.53
N ILE A 373 25.80 5.58 0.55
CA ILE A 373 25.96 6.41 -0.63
C ILE A 373 27.03 7.46 -0.38
N VAL A 374 27.95 7.64 -1.33
CA VAL A 374 29.06 8.60 -1.26
C VAL A 374 28.98 9.52 -2.45
N PHE A 375 28.88 10.82 -2.19
CA PHE A 375 28.90 11.88 -3.18
C PHE A 375 30.30 12.50 -3.23
N ARG A 376 30.92 12.52 -4.41
CA ARG A 376 32.26 13.09 -4.64
C ARG A 376 32.14 14.39 -5.41
N TYR A 377 32.65 15.47 -4.85
CA TYR A 377 32.56 16.80 -5.42
C TYR A 377 33.89 17.32 -5.94
N ALA A 378 33.85 18.16 -7.00
CA ALA A 378 35.04 18.84 -7.52
C ALA A 378 35.74 19.65 -6.43
N GLY A 379 37.08 19.55 -6.38
CA GLY A 379 37.90 20.26 -5.39
C GLY A 379 37.99 19.60 -4.02
N GLY A 380 37.49 18.37 -3.89
CA GLY A 380 37.51 17.60 -2.64
C GLY A 380 36.27 17.84 -1.77
N GLY A 381 36.15 17.06 -0.70
CA GLY A 381 34.99 17.14 0.22
C GLY A 381 33.93 16.08 -0.11
N ASP A 382 34.33 14.81 -0.07
CA ASP A 382 33.38 13.68 -0.18
C ASP A 382 32.32 13.78 0.93
N HIS A 383 31.08 13.52 0.59
CA HIS A 383 29.96 13.43 1.52
C HIS A 383 29.41 12.02 1.54
N GLU A 384 29.48 11.39 2.69
CA GLU A 384 28.99 10.04 2.89
C GLU A 384 27.69 10.06 3.71
N GLU A 385 26.71 9.31 3.23
CA GLU A 385 25.47 9.05 3.93
C GLU A 385 25.25 7.54 4.10
N ILE A 386 24.82 7.16 5.28
CA ILE A 386 24.42 5.80 5.61
C ILE A 386 22.90 5.76 5.76
N THR A 387 22.26 4.73 5.22
CA THR A 387 20.80 4.55 5.33
C THR A 387 20.47 3.85 6.64
N ALA A 388 20.85 4.47 7.76
CA ALA A 388 20.62 3.94 9.10
C ALA A 388 19.19 4.18 9.57
N GLY A 389 18.64 3.22 10.31
CA GLY A 389 17.36 3.35 10.99
C GLY A 389 16.13 3.33 10.08
N PRO A 390 14.96 3.70 10.63
CA PRO A 390 13.69 3.68 9.91
C PRO A 390 13.66 4.69 8.77
N ARG A 391 13.29 4.23 7.57
CA ARG A 391 13.12 5.10 6.39
C ARG A 391 11.98 6.09 6.59
N LEU A 392 12.03 7.25 5.94
CA LEU A 392 10.93 8.20 5.98
C LEU A 392 9.61 7.51 5.60
N GLY A 393 8.56 7.81 6.35
CA GLY A 393 7.26 7.17 6.25
C GLY A 393 7.06 5.94 7.12
N HIS A 394 8.13 5.39 7.73
CA HIS A 394 7.99 4.36 8.76
C HIS A 394 7.31 4.94 10.02
N PRO A 395 6.54 4.16 10.81
CA PRO A 395 5.90 4.66 12.03
C PRO A 395 6.84 5.33 13.04
N GLU A 396 8.11 4.93 13.08
CA GLU A 396 9.15 5.53 13.91
C GLU A 396 9.83 6.76 13.26
N ASN A 397 9.59 6.99 11.97
CA ASN A 397 10.05 8.16 11.22
C ASN A 397 8.93 8.60 10.25
N PRO A 398 7.80 9.11 10.77
CA PRO A 398 6.60 9.33 9.98
C PRO A 398 6.74 10.51 9.02
N VAL A 399 6.00 10.45 7.91
CA VAL A 399 5.77 11.63 7.06
C VAL A 399 4.90 12.65 7.77
N SER A 400 5.10 13.93 7.45
CA SER A 400 4.25 15.00 7.95
C SER A 400 2.88 15.02 7.25
N ARG A 401 1.90 15.70 7.85
CA ARG A 401 0.60 15.97 7.21
C ARG A 401 0.76 16.76 5.91
N GLU A 402 1.71 17.70 5.88
CA GLU A 402 2.03 18.49 4.69
C GLU A 402 2.55 17.60 3.57
N HIS A 403 3.49 16.70 3.86
CA HIS A 403 4.01 15.75 2.89
C HIS A 403 2.90 14.87 2.28
N THR A 404 1.97 14.39 3.13
CA THR A 404 0.83 13.58 2.67
C THR A 404 -0.15 14.40 1.81
N ALA A 405 -0.33 15.69 2.14
CA ALA A 405 -1.13 16.63 1.35
C ALA A 405 -0.48 16.90 -0.02
N ASP A 406 0.84 17.10 -0.07
CA ASP A 406 1.58 17.30 -1.31
C ASP A 406 1.53 16.06 -2.20
N LYS A 407 1.60 14.86 -1.62
CA LYS A 407 1.39 13.61 -2.34
C LYS A 407 0.00 13.55 -2.98
N LEU A 408 -1.06 13.93 -2.27
CA LEU A 408 -2.41 13.96 -2.82
C LEU A 408 -2.52 14.94 -4.00
N ARG A 409 -1.89 16.12 -3.91
CA ARG A 409 -1.86 17.09 -5.00
C ARG A 409 -1.06 16.60 -6.21
N ASP A 410 0.13 15.99 -6.00
CA ASP A 410 0.96 15.41 -7.07
C ASP A 410 0.20 14.26 -7.79
N CYS A 411 -0.41 13.36 -7.03
CA CYS A 411 -1.24 12.29 -7.57
C CYS A 411 -2.45 12.81 -8.33
N ASN A 412 -3.12 13.86 -7.84
CA ASN A 412 -4.23 14.50 -8.54
C ASN A 412 -3.78 15.15 -9.85
N ALA A 413 -2.68 15.88 -9.83
CA ALA A 413 -2.12 16.49 -11.04
C ALA A 413 -1.72 15.43 -12.09
N PHE A 414 -1.30 14.26 -11.63
CA PHE A 414 -0.96 13.12 -12.47
C PHE A 414 -2.19 12.36 -12.99
N ALA A 415 -3.35 12.46 -12.36
CA ALA A 415 -4.56 11.72 -12.75
C ALA A 415 -4.98 12.05 -14.19
N GLY A 416 -5.61 11.07 -14.86
CA GLY A 416 -6.14 11.27 -16.22
C GLY A 416 -7.23 12.36 -16.30
N ALA A 417 -7.80 12.67 -15.13
CA ALA A 417 -8.86 13.64 -14.99
C ALA A 417 -8.84 14.23 -13.56
N PRO A 418 -8.02 15.28 -13.37
CA PRO A 418 -7.85 15.90 -12.05
C PRO A 418 -9.17 16.45 -11.48
N LEU A 419 -9.30 16.33 -10.16
CA LEU A 419 -10.29 17.06 -9.36
C LEU A 419 -9.84 18.52 -9.21
N SER A 420 -10.76 19.45 -8.98
CA SER A 420 -10.39 20.86 -8.72
C SER A 420 -9.61 20.98 -7.40
N ASP A 421 -8.77 22.00 -7.28
CA ASP A 421 -7.95 22.26 -6.08
C ASP A 421 -8.84 22.44 -4.84
N GLU A 422 -9.97 23.15 -4.95
CA GLU A 422 -10.95 23.30 -3.88
C GLU A 422 -11.48 21.95 -3.40
N ARG A 423 -11.74 21.04 -4.33
CA ARG A 423 -12.20 19.69 -4.00
C ARG A 423 -11.11 18.85 -3.35
N ILE A 424 -9.86 18.99 -3.77
CA ILE A 424 -8.71 18.35 -3.14
C ILE A 424 -8.50 18.84 -1.71
N ASP A 425 -8.60 20.15 -1.45
CA ASP A 425 -8.49 20.70 -0.10
C ASP A 425 -9.63 20.23 0.80
N SER A 426 -10.86 20.17 0.26
CA SER A 426 -12.01 19.61 0.96
C SER A 426 -11.84 18.11 1.26
N LEU A 427 -11.33 17.34 0.29
CA LEU A 427 -11.04 15.91 0.44
C LEU A 427 -9.99 15.67 1.51
N LEU A 428 -8.90 16.44 1.49
CA LEU A 428 -7.83 16.38 2.49
C LEU A 428 -8.40 16.66 3.90
N SER A 429 -9.19 17.72 4.06
CA SER A 429 -9.82 18.06 5.34
C SER A 429 -10.74 16.95 5.83
N ALA A 430 -11.61 16.41 4.94
CA ALA A 430 -12.54 15.34 5.29
C ALA A 430 -11.83 14.03 5.64
N ALA A 431 -10.76 13.66 4.91
CA ALA A 431 -10.00 12.45 5.18
C ALA A 431 -9.18 12.54 6.47
N LEU A 432 -8.54 13.68 6.75
CA LEU A 432 -7.83 13.92 8.02
C LEU A 432 -8.77 13.95 9.23
N GLY A 433 -10.02 14.43 9.04
CA GLY A 433 -11.06 14.44 10.05
C GLY A 433 -12.03 13.25 9.96
N VAL A 434 -11.66 12.15 9.30
CA VAL A 434 -12.58 11.06 8.97
C VAL A 434 -13.33 10.48 10.18
N ALA A 435 -12.68 10.42 11.35
CA ALA A 435 -13.30 9.90 12.57
C ALA A 435 -14.51 10.73 13.04
N ASP A 436 -14.53 12.03 12.74
CA ASP A 436 -15.57 12.98 13.18
C ASP A 436 -16.73 13.12 12.17
N LEU A 437 -16.60 12.49 10.99
CA LEU A 437 -17.65 12.56 9.97
C LEU A 437 -18.94 11.90 10.46
N GLN A 438 -20.07 12.59 10.27
CA GLN A 438 -21.39 12.02 10.53
C GLN A 438 -21.72 10.90 9.53
N SER A 439 -21.18 10.99 8.30
CA SER A 439 -21.30 9.97 7.26
C SER A 439 -20.10 10.01 6.34
N THR A 440 -19.56 8.83 6.00
CA THR A 440 -18.50 8.66 4.99
C THR A 440 -18.94 9.09 3.59
N SER A 441 -20.24 9.23 3.33
CA SER A 441 -20.76 9.77 2.07
C SER A 441 -20.28 11.20 1.80
N ALA A 442 -19.98 11.99 2.86
CA ALA A 442 -19.38 13.31 2.72
C ALA A 442 -17.98 13.23 2.06
N LEU A 443 -17.20 12.20 2.42
CA LEU A 443 -15.88 11.97 1.84
C LEU A 443 -15.98 11.42 0.40
N THR A 444 -16.78 10.38 0.18
CA THR A 444 -16.85 9.71 -1.14
C THR A 444 -17.49 10.59 -2.21
N SER A 445 -18.37 11.52 -1.82
CA SER A 445 -18.93 12.52 -2.76
C SER A 445 -17.88 13.49 -3.32
N LEU A 446 -16.82 13.78 -2.57
CA LEU A 446 -15.70 14.61 -3.02
C LEU A 446 -14.83 13.91 -4.08
N LEU A 447 -14.86 12.60 -4.13
CA LEU A 447 -14.13 11.77 -5.11
C LEU A 447 -14.93 11.56 -6.41
N ARG A 448 -16.15 12.08 -6.49
CA ARG A 448 -16.97 12.06 -7.70
C ARG A 448 -16.59 13.21 -8.61
N ARG A 449 -16.52 12.95 -9.92
CA ARG A 449 -16.38 13.99 -10.97
C ARG A 449 -17.73 14.56 -11.35
#